data_db9a4856baa92ab8af2919c57cb5b21a
#
_entry.id   db9a4856baa92ab8af2919c57cb5b21a
#
_cell.length_a   1.000
_cell.length_b   1.000
_cell.length_c   1.000
_cell.angle_alpha   90.00
_cell.angle_beta   90.00
_cell.angle_gamma   90.00
#
_symmetry.space_group_name_H-M   'P 1'
#
loop_
_entity.id
_entity.type
_entity.pdbx_description
1 polymer ?
#
loop_
_entity_poly.entity_id
_entity_poly.type
_entity_poly.pdbx_seq_one_letter_code
_entity_poly.pdbx_strand_id
1 'polypeptide(L)'
;MSKKQIDPRPNKIALVAIAIFCLTVFFGGYYLIRSLAPKRFRLEEELYGKSEAIDISKDEYEKLIEEKKSFVVMVDKPDCYTTADMRKRMSEFPDDMQFRYYRIMWTQAKESSLHEYVKYVPSVAIIHNGSVVDFLNADSDEDTAKYNDAQALQDWLKEYILF
;
A
#
# COMPACT_ATOMS: atom_id res chain seq x y z
N MET A 1 62.94 23.10 -21.67
CA MET A 1 61.69 22.79 -20.93
C MET A 1 61.09 21.52 -21.49
N SER A 2 61.26 20.37 -20.79
CA SER A 2 60.77 19.07 -21.26
C SER A 2 59.27 18.93 -20.91
N LYS A 3 58.42 18.85 -21.93
CA LYS A 3 56.99 18.53 -21.74
C LYS A 3 56.84 17.06 -21.36
N LYS A 4 56.49 16.83 -20.10
CA LYS A 4 56.14 15.50 -19.60
C LYS A 4 54.86 15.05 -20.32
N GLN A 5 55.00 14.09 -21.23
CA GLN A 5 53.88 13.49 -21.98
C GLN A 5 53.09 12.63 -20.97
N ILE A 6 51.89 13.05 -20.64
CA ILE A 6 50.98 12.29 -19.77
C ILE A 6 50.43 11.14 -20.63
N ASP A 7 50.78 9.92 -20.27
CA ASP A 7 50.26 8.68 -20.91
C ASP A 7 48.76 8.59 -20.58
N PRO A 8 47.84 8.60 -21.60
CA PRO A 8 46.39 8.60 -21.37
C PRO A 8 45.83 7.23 -20.99
N ARG A 9 46.69 6.23 -20.76
CA ARG A 9 46.21 4.90 -20.39
C ARG A 9 45.68 4.92 -18.96
N PRO A 10 44.39 4.53 -18.74
CA PRO A 10 43.84 4.48 -17.40
C PRO A 10 44.64 3.48 -16.54
N ASN A 11 45.04 3.93 -15.38
CA ASN A 11 45.74 3.09 -14.42
C ASN A 11 44.84 1.90 -14.05
N LYS A 12 45.31 0.66 -14.23
CA LYS A 12 44.56 -0.56 -13.92
C LYS A 12 43.97 -0.55 -12.49
N ILE A 13 44.70 0.05 -11.56
CA ILE A 13 44.26 0.19 -10.15
C ILE A 13 43.03 1.12 -10.08
N ALA A 14 43.02 2.22 -10.84
CA ALA A 14 41.89 3.15 -10.88
C ALA A 14 40.64 2.49 -11.49
N LEU A 15 40.82 1.68 -12.55
CA LEU A 15 39.70 0.93 -13.15
C LEU A 15 39.10 -0.08 -12.16
N VAL A 16 39.93 -0.82 -11.43
CA VAL A 16 39.47 -1.76 -10.41
C VAL A 16 38.74 -1.03 -9.28
N ALA A 17 39.27 0.10 -8.81
CA ALA A 17 38.63 0.89 -7.76
C ALA A 17 37.25 1.41 -8.19
N ILE A 18 37.12 1.91 -9.44
CA ILE A 18 35.84 2.34 -10.00
C ILE A 18 34.85 1.17 -10.09
N ALA A 19 35.31 0.01 -10.56
CA ALA A 19 34.42 -1.16 -10.65
C ALA A 19 33.91 -1.61 -9.27
N ILE A 20 34.77 -1.64 -8.24
CA ILE A 20 34.37 -1.96 -6.87
C ILE A 20 33.36 -0.91 -6.34
N PHE A 21 33.63 0.37 -6.56
CA PHE A 21 32.70 1.44 -6.16
C PHE A 21 31.33 1.31 -6.83
N CYS A 22 31.29 1.07 -8.14
CA CYS A 22 30.03 0.84 -8.87
C CYS A 22 29.26 -0.38 -8.32
N LEU A 23 29.95 -1.47 -8.01
CA LEU A 23 29.33 -2.67 -7.43
C LEU A 23 28.78 -2.38 -6.03
N THR A 24 29.51 -1.68 -5.17
CA THR A 24 29.04 -1.34 -3.82
C THR A 24 27.82 -0.42 -3.86
N VAL A 25 27.79 0.58 -4.76
CA VAL A 25 26.64 1.46 -4.95
C VAL A 25 25.44 0.66 -5.50
N PHE A 26 25.66 -0.21 -6.47
CA PHE A 26 24.59 -1.01 -7.08
C PHE A 26 23.99 -1.99 -6.07
N PHE A 27 24.82 -2.78 -5.38
CA PHE A 27 24.35 -3.74 -4.38
C PHE A 27 23.78 -3.04 -3.14
N GLY A 28 24.42 -1.98 -2.66
CA GLY A 28 23.92 -1.18 -1.53
C GLY A 28 22.56 -0.55 -1.85
N GLY A 29 22.41 0.04 -3.03
CA GLY A 29 21.12 0.60 -3.51
C GLY A 29 20.05 -0.48 -3.64
N TYR A 30 20.39 -1.64 -4.23
CA TYR A 30 19.45 -2.77 -4.36
C TYR A 30 18.97 -3.28 -2.99
N TYR A 31 19.88 -3.47 -2.03
CA TYR A 31 19.51 -3.90 -0.68
C TYR A 31 18.66 -2.86 0.04
N LEU A 32 18.97 -1.59 -0.12
CA LEU A 32 18.20 -0.51 0.49
C LEU A 32 16.77 -0.48 -0.08
N ILE A 33 16.60 -0.52 -1.39
CA ILE A 33 15.29 -0.54 -2.05
C ILE A 33 14.49 -1.77 -1.59
N ARG A 34 15.11 -2.95 -1.55
CA ARG A 34 14.44 -4.19 -1.12
C ARG A 34 14.04 -4.17 0.36
N SER A 35 14.80 -3.48 1.22
CA SER A 35 14.46 -3.34 2.65
C SER A 35 13.35 -2.33 2.91
N LEU A 36 13.16 -1.38 1.99
CA LEU A 36 12.11 -0.37 2.05
C LEU A 36 10.80 -0.81 1.37
N ALA A 37 10.86 -1.84 0.51
CA ALA A 37 9.65 -2.39 -0.11
C ALA A 37 8.71 -2.95 0.98
N PRO A 38 7.40 -2.64 0.93
CA PRO A 38 6.44 -3.19 1.86
C PRO A 38 6.46 -4.72 1.79
N LYS A 39 6.57 -5.38 2.95
CA LYS A 39 6.45 -6.83 3.00
C LYS A 39 4.99 -7.19 2.83
N ARG A 40 4.65 -7.87 1.74
CA ARG A 40 3.31 -8.39 1.51
C ARG A 40 2.92 -9.37 2.61
N PHE A 41 1.66 -9.32 3.00
CA PHE A 41 1.09 -10.20 4.02
C PHE A 41 -0.23 -10.81 3.53
N ARG A 42 -0.70 -11.84 4.24
CA ARG A 42 -2.02 -12.40 4.00
C ARG A 42 -3.04 -11.75 4.93
N LEU A 43 -4.24 -11.55 4.40
CA LEU A 43 -5.40 -11.23 5.24
C LEU A 43 -5.80 -12.46 6.08
N GLU A 44 -6.74 -12.29 6.99
CA GLU A 44 -7.36 -13.43 7.68
C GLU A 44 -7.96 -14.40 6.65
N GLU A 45 -7.77 -15.69 6.86
CA GLU A 45 -8.12 -16.74 5.86
C GLU A 45 -9.60 -16.71 5.47
N GLU A 46 -10.47 -16.42 6.41
CA GLU A 46 -11.91 -16.30 6.19
C GLU A 46 -12.33 -15.15 5.28
N LEU A 47 -11.44 -14.22 4.99
CA LEU A 47 -11.71 -13.07 4.11
C LEU A 47 -11.52 -13.39 2.63
N TYR A 48 -10.88 -14.50 2.27
CA TYR A 48 -10.67 -14.85 0.86
C TYR A 48 -11.90 -15.51 0.21
N GLY A 49 -11.99 -15.39 -1.12
CA GLY A 49 -12.91 -16.15 -1.98
C GLY A 49 -14.14 -15.43 -2.49
N LYS A 50 -14.46 -14.23 -2.00
CA LYS A 50 -15.56 -13.39 -2.53
C LYS A 50 -15.23 -11.92 -2.38
N SER A 51 -15.59 -11.10 -3.37
CA SER A 51 -15.59 -9.64 -3.26
C SER A 51 -16.90 -9.16 -2.63
N GLU A 52 -16.96 -9.16 -1.31
CA GLU A 52 -18.15 -8.83 -0.53
C GLU A 52 -17.81 -7.93 0.64
N ALA A 53 -18.67 -6.94 0.90
CA ALA A 53 -18.53 -6.07 2.07
C ALA A 53 -19.19 -6.71 3.30
N ILE A 54 -18.50 -6.67 4.42
CA ILE A 54 -18.99 -7.04 5.74
C ILE A 54 -19.17 -5.76 6.56
N ASP A 55 -20.40 -5.39 6.88
CA ASP A 55 -20.66 -4.21 7.70
C ASP A 55 -20.23 -4.46 9.15
N ILE A 56 -19.47 -3.52 9.70
CA ILE A 56 -19.00 -3.58 11.08
C ILE A 56 -19.28 -2.25 11.82
N SER A 57 -19.51 -2.38 13.11
CA SER A 57 -19.58 -1.26 14.05
C SER A 57 -18.18 -0.76 14.43
N LYS A 58 -18.13 0.39 15.10
CA LYS A 58 -16.90 0.90 15.72
C LYS A 58 -16.32 -0.13 16.71
N ASP A 59 -17.15 -0.71 17.57
CA ASP A 59 -16.68 -1.64 18.60
C ASP A 59 -16.10 -2.93 18.00
N GLU A 60 -16.70 -3.43 16.90
CA GLU A 60 -16.15 -4.56 16.17
C GLU A 60 -14.82 -4.21 15.48
N TYR A 61 -14.70 -3.00 14.93
CA TYR A 61 -13.43 -2.53 14.37
C TYR A 61 -12.34 -2.49 15.43
N GLU A 62 -12.57 -1.86 16.59
CA GLU A 62 -11.59 -1.77 17.66
C GLU A 62 -11.21 -3.17 18.20
N LYS A 63 -12.16 -4.09 18.28
CA LYS A 63 -11.89 -5.48 18.65
C LYS A 63 -10.95 -6.16 17.63
N LEU A 64 -11.16 -5.98 16.34
CA LEU A 64 -10.27 -6.53 15.30
C LEU A 64 -8.84 -5.97 15.41
N ILE A 65 -8.70 -4.68 15.78
CA ILE A 65 -7.43 -4.02 16.05
C ILE A 65 -6.74 -4.63 17.28
N GLU A 66 -7.47 -4.79 18.39
CA GLU A 66 -6.96 -5.38 19.64
C GLU A 66 -6.53 -6.86 19.44
N GLU A 67 -7.30 -7.61 18.64
CA GLU A 67 -6.99 -9.00 18.27
C GLU A 67 -5.84 -9.11 17.25
N LYS A 68 -5.26 -7.98 16.81
CA LYS A 68 -4.17 -7.91 15.84
C LYS A 68 -4.50 -8.59 14.51
N LYS A 69 -5.74 -8.44 14.04
CA LYS A 69 -6.18 -8.98 12.76
C LYS A 69 -5.59 -8.22 11.58
N SER A 70 -5.53 -8.90 10.44
CA SER A 70 -5.09 -8.33 9.16
C SER A 70 -6.25 -8.32 8.17
N PHE A 71 -6.66 -7.13 7.74
CA PHE A 71 -7.86 -6.94 6.92
C PHE A 71 -7.82 -5.63 6.13
N VAL A 72 -8.77 -5.49 5.22
CA VAL A 72 -9.04 -4.22 4.53
C VAL A 72 -10.36 -3.66 5.05
N VAL A 73 -10.39 -2.37 5.32
CA VAL A 73 -11.61 -1.66 5.74
C VAL A 73 -11.89 -0.46 4.83
N MET A 74 -13.12 -0.38 4.33
CA MET A 74 -13.62 0.75 3.58
C MET A 74 -14.45 1.65 4.49
N VAL A 75 -14.16 2.94 4.51
CA VAL A 75 -14.98 3.95 5.17
C VAL A 75 -16.03 4.47 4.20
N ASP A 76 -17.28 4.24 4.54
CA ASP A 76 -18.44 4.49 3.71
C ASP A 76 -19.28 5.67 4.26
N LYS A 77 -19.87 6.44 3.36
CA LYS A 77 -20.87 7.47 3.67
C LYS A 77 -22.08 7.27 2.78
N PRO A 78 -23.27 7.04 3.35
CA PRO A 78 -24.49 6.94 2.57
C PRO A 78 -24.72 8.20 1.73
N ASP A 79 -25.38 8.03 0.60
CA ASP A 79 -25.77 9.11 -0.33
C ASP A 79 -24.59 9.92 -0.92
N CYS A 80 -23.38 9.39 -0.85
CA CYS A 80 -22.20 9.95 -1.48
C CYS A 80 -21.89 9.22 -2.79
N TYR A 81 -21.90 9.95 -3.92
CA TYR A 81 -21.65 9.37 -5.24
C TYR A 81 -20.28 8.71 -5.36
N THR A 82 -19.23 9.38 -4.88
CA THR A 82 -17.85 8.84 -4.92
C THR A 82 -17.70 7.57 -4.07
N THR A 83 -18.47 7.46 -2.99
CA THR A 83 -18.49 6.25 -2.18
C THR A 83 -19.20 5.09 -2.90
N ALA A 84 -20.26 5.38 -3.66
CA ALA A 84 -20.93 4.38 -4.50
C ALA A 84 -20.00 3.82 -5.58
N ASP A 85 -19.23 4.68 -6.22
CA ASP A 85 -18.22 4.27 -7.21
C ASP A 85 -17.11 3.41 -6.58
N MET A 86 -16.63 3.77 -5.40
CA MET A 86 -15.62 2.97 -4.69
C MET A 86 -16.19 1.59 -4.32
N ARG A 87 -17.42 1.51 -3.80
CA ARG A 87 -18.08 0.22 -3.52
C ARG A 87 -18.16 -0.66 -4.77
N LYS A 88 -18.52 -0.06 -5.91
CA LYS A 88 -18.57 -0.78 -7.19
C LYS A 88 -17.20 -1.36 -7.54
N ARG A 89 -16.13 -0.54 -7.51
CA ARG A 89 -14.76 -1.02 -7.81
C ARG A 89 -14.30 -2.14 -6.88
N MET A 90 -14.59 -2.00 -5.58
CA MET A 90 -14.27 -3.03 -4.58
C MET A 90 -15.02 -4.35 -4.79
N SER A 91 -16.18 -4.33 -5.45
CA SER A 91 -16.98 -5.54 -5.76
C SER A 91 -16.62 -6.19 -7.11
N GLU A 92 -15.88 -5.51 -7.97
CA GLU A 92 -15.56 -5.94 -9.34
C GLU A 92 -14.09 -6.43 -9.47
N PHE A 93 -13.49 -6.92 -8.40
CA PHE A 93 -12.14 -7.49 -8.47
C PHE A 93 -12.13 -8.80 -9.26
N PRO A 94 -11.06 -9.09 -10.03
CA PRO A 94 -10.94 -10.32 -10.78
C PRO A 94 -10.86 -11.54 -9.85
N ASP A 95 -11.12 -12.73 -10.39
CA ASP A 95 -11.24 -13.97 -9.62
C ASP A 95 -10.01 -14.29 -8.75
N ASP A 96 -8.84 -13.92 -9.21
CA ASP A 96 -7.58 -14.11 -8.49
C ASP A 96 -7.32 -13.07 -7.37
N MET A 97 -8.22 -12.10 -7.23
CA MET A 97 -8.15 -11.05 -6.20
C MET A 97 -9.41 -10.94 -5.36
N GLN A 98 -10.28 -11.94 -5.37
CA GLN A 98 -11.52 -11.87 -4.60
C GLN A 98 -11.27 -12.04 -3.11
N PHE A 99 -11.69 -11.02 -2.34
CA PHE A 99 -11.64 -11.05 -0.88
C PHE A 99 -12.80 -10.25 -0.28
N ARG A 100 -13.22 -10.62 0.93
CA ARG A 100 -14.15 -9.83 1.73
C ARG A 100 -13.42 -8.73 2.44
N TYR A 101 -14.03 -7.55 2.47
CA TYR A 101 -13.50 -6.40 3.18
C TYR A 101 -14.54 -5.89 4.17
N TYR A 102 -14.07 -5.32 5.26
CA TYR A 102 -14.95 -4.69 6.22
C TYR A 102 -15.38 -3.32 5.72
N ARG A 103 -16.60 -2.92 6.08
CA ARG A 103 -17.15 -1.61 5.78
C ARG A 103 -17.66 -0.96 7.06
N ILE A 104 -17.14 0.21 7.36
CA ILE A 104 -17.54 1.01 8.52
C ILE A 104 -18.14 2.33 8.07
N MET A 105 -19.26 2.73 8.68
CA MET A 105 -19.88 4.01 8.38
C MET A 105 -19.04 5.17 8.87
N TRP A 106 -18.99 6.25 8.10
CA TRP A 106 -18.21 7.45 8.44
C TRP A 106 -18.49 7.98 9.85
N THR A 107 -19.76 7.97 10.26
CA THR A 107 -20.17 8.40 11.61
C THR A 107 -19.51 7.61 12.71
N GLN A 108 -19.29 6.33 12.51
CA GLN A 108 -18.62 5.43 13.46
C GLN A 108 -17.09 5.49 13.32
N ALA A 109 -16.59 5.56 12.09
CA ALA A 109 -15.15 5.69 11.83
C ALA A 109 -14.55 6.93 12.49
N LYS A 110 -15.28 8.06 12.53
CA LYS A 110 -14.85 9.29 13.22
C LYS A 110 -14.66 9.14 14.74
N GLU A 111 -15.31 8.16 15.33
CA GLU A 111 -15.23 7.89 16.78
C GLU A 111 -14.26 6.75 17.11
N SER A 112 -13.65 6.14 16.09
CA SER A 112 -12.70 5.04 16.23
C SER A 112 -11.25 5.50 16.05
N SER A 113 -10.31 4.62 16.39
CA SER A 113 -8.88 4.84 16.16
C SER A 113 -8.53 5.02 14.69
N LEU A 114 -9.37 4.54 13.75
CA LEU A 114 -9.19 4.74 12.31
C LEU A 114 -9.18 6.23 11.93
N HIS A 115 -9.86 7.09 12.71
CA HIS A 115 -9.91 8.53 12.42
C HIS A 115 -8.57 9.24 12.60
N GLU A 116 -7.58 8.64 13.23
CA GLU A 116 -6.22 9.19 13.25
C GLU A 116 -5.63 9.28 11.84
N TYR A 117 -5.98 8.35 10.97
CA TYR A 117 -5.52 8.21 9.60
C TYR A 117 -6.51 8.77 8.58
N VAL A 118 -7.75 8.31 8.62
CA VAL A 118 -8.79 8.64 7.64
C VAL A 118 -9.54 9.90 8.06
N LYS A 119 -9.38 10.99 7.30
CA LYS A 119 -10.05 12.28 7.51
C LYS A 119 -11.15 12.58 6.50
N TYR A 120 -11.15 11.88 5.37
CA TYR A 120 -12.06 12.10 4.25
C TYR A 120 -12.69 10.78 3.78
N VAL A 121 -13.78 10.87 3.04
CA VAL A 121 -14.51 9.72 2.49
C VAL A 121 -14.82 9.90 1.02
N PRO A 122 -14.81 8.80 0.23
CA PRO A 122 -14.48 7.45 0.63
C PRO A 122 -12.99 7.29 0.96
N SER A 123 -12.68 6.31 1.78
CA SER A 123 -11.29 5.87 1.99
C SER A 123 -11.27 4.36 2.17
N VAL A 124 -10.16 3.75 1.78
CA VAL A 124 -9.87 2.33 2.03
C VAL A 124 -8.59 2.29 2.82
N ALA A 125 -8.57 1.57 3.94
CA ALA A 125 -7.38 1.37 4.75
C ALA A 125 -7.00 -0.11 4.80
N ILE A 126 -5.70 -0.37 4.77
CA ILE A 126 -5.10 -1.69 4.87
C ILE A 126 -4.55 -1.85 6.29
N ILE A 127 -5.02 -2.88 6.98
CA ILE A 127 -4.65 -3.18 8.35
C ILE A 127 -3.79 -4.45 8.37
N HIS A 128 -2.65 -4.40 9.03
CA HIS A 128 -1.80 -5.57 9.27
C HIS A 128 -1.44 -5.69 10.75
N ASN A 129 -1.74 -6.85 11.34
CA ASN A 129 -1.50 -7.09 12.78
C ASN A 129 -2.08 -5.98 13.68
N GLY A 130 -3.29 -5.50 13.38
CA GLY A 130 -3.96 -4.46 14.15
C GLY A 130 -3.40 -3.05 13.96
N SER A 131 -2.59 -2.81 12.94
CA SER A 131 -2.03 -1.49 12.67
C SER A 131 -2.35 -1.05 11.22
N VAL A 132 -2.69 0.21 11.03
CA VAL A 132 -2.86 0.79 9.70
C VAL A 132 -1.49 0.85 9.03
N VAL A 133 -1.33 0.15 7.90
CA VAL A 133 -0.07 0.14 7.13
C VAL A 133 -0.11 1.09 5.95
N ASP A 134 -1.31 1.29 5.39
CA ASP A 134 -1.55 2.29 4.35
C ASP A 134 -3.04 2.61 4.23
N PHE A 135 -3.38 3.75 3.64
CA PHE A 135 -4.77 4.14 3.40
C PHE A 135 -4.87 5.12 2.23
N LEU A 136 -6.01 5.12 1.55
CA LEU A 136 -6.29 6.09 0.50
C LEU A 136 -6.75 7.41 1.11
N ASN A 137 -6.05 8.49 0.77
CA ASN A 137 -6.42 9.84 1.18
C ASN A 137 -7.16 10.54 0.03
N ALA A 138 -8.47 10.79 0.21
CA ALA A 138 -9.30 11.42 -0.80
C ALA A 138 -8.90 12.88 -1.14
N ASP A 139 -8.04 13.50 -0.34
CA ASP A 139 -7.51 14.86 -0.54
C ASP A 139 -6.06 14.85 -1.09
N SER A 140 -5.57 13.69 -1.54
CA SER A 140 -4.23 13.53 -2.09
C SER A 140 -4.25 13.36 -3.60
N ASP A 141 -3.48 14.18 -4.30
CA ASP A 141 -3.27 14.04 -5.75
C ASP A 141 -2.61 12.69 -6.10
N GLU A 142 -1.77 12.15 -5.21
CA GLU A 142 -1.08 10.87 -5.38
C GLU A 142 -2.05 9.68 -5.39
N ASP A 143 -3.17 9.80 -4.68
CA ASP A 143 -4.19 8.76 -4.61
C ASP A 143 -5.29 8.90 -5.67
N THR A 144 -5.33 10.01 -6.40
CA THR A 144 -6.37 10.29 -7.41
C THR A 144 -6.55 9.16 -8.42
N ALA A 145 -5.45 8.56 -8.89
CA ALA A 145 -5.51 7.44 -9.82
C ALA A 145 -6.26 6.24 -9.22
N LYS A 146 -6.03 5.91 -7.95
CA LYS A 146 -6.64 4.78 -7.24
C LYS A 146 -8.15 4.98 -7.02
N TYR A 147 -8.59 6.25 -6.97
CA TYR A 147 -10.02 6.58 -6.91
C TYR A 147 -10.73 6.49 -8.27
N ASN A 148 -10.00 6.66 -9.37
CA ASN A 148 -10.59 6.77 -10.70
C ASN A 148 -10.38 5.54 -11.59
N ASP A 149 -9.37 4.72 -11.30
CA ASP A 149 -8.97 3.55 -12.08
C ASP A 149 -8.97 2.29 -11.20
N ALA A 150 -9.75 1.28 -11.62
CA ALA A 150 -9.82 0.00 -10.92
C ALA A 150 -8.47 -0.74 -10.92
N GLN A 151 -7.68 -0.63 -12.00
CA GLN A 151 -6.36 -1.26 -12.07
C GLN A 151 -5.39 -0.63 -11.08
N ALA A 152 -5.38 0.71 -10.97
CA ALA A 152 -4.52 1.41 -10.00
C ALA A 152 -4.87 1.03 -8.55
N LEU A 153 -6.16 0.87 -8.24
CA LEU A 153 -6.62 0.39 -6.94
C LEU A 153 -6.15 -1.05 -6.66
N GLN A 154 -6.26 -1.95 -7.64
CA GLN A 154 -5.80 -3.33 -7.53
C GLN A 154 -4.30 -3.41 -7.35
N ASP A 155 -3.52 -2.65 -8.13
CA ASP A 155 -2.07 -2.65 -8.05
C ASP A 155 -1.59 -2.15 -6.68
N TRP A 156 -2.24 -1.11 -6.14
CA TRP A 156 -1.99 -0.64 -4.78
C TRP A 156 -2.27 -1.72 -3.72
N LEU A 157 -3.39 -2.45 -3.80
CA LEU A 157 -3.68 -3.55 -2.88
C LEU A 157 -2.64 -4.68 -3.00
N LYS A 158 -2.20 -5.00 -4.22
CA LYS A 158 -1.16 -6.02 -4.49
C LYS A 158 0.23 -5.65 -3.95
N GLU A 159 0.49 -4.39 -3.65
CA GLU A 159 1.73 -3.98 -2.99
C GLU A 159 1.81 -4.51 -1.55
N TYR A 160 0.67 -4.67 -0.89
CA TYR A 160 0.58 -5.05 0.52
C TYR A 160 0.04 -6.45 0.75
N ILE A 161 -0.87 -6.93 -0.10
CA ILE A 161 -1.65 -8.15 0.13
C ILE A 161 -1.20 -9.25 -0.82
N LEU A 162 -1.07 -10.46 -0.27
CA LEU A 162 -0.91 -11.70 -1.02
C LEU A 162 -2.29 -12.30 -1.27
N PHE A 163 -2.73 -12.28 -2.51
CA PHE A 163 -3.97 -12.91 -2.96
C PHE A 163 -3.74 -14.37 -3.34
#